data_c87672ba37872ffda0514e2173b21466
#
_entry.id   c87672ba37872ffda0514e2173b21466
#
_cell.length_a   1.000
_cell.length_b   1.000
_cell.length_c   1.000
_cell.angle_alpha   90.00
_cell.angle_beta   90.00
_cell.angle_gamma   90.00
#
_symmetry.space_group_name_H-M   'P 1'
#
loop_
_entity.id
_entity.type
_entity.pdbx_description
1 polymer ?
#
loop_
_entity_poly.entity_id
_entity_poly.type
_entity_poly.pdbx_seq_one_letter_code
_entity_poly.pdbx_strand_id
1 'polypeptide(L)'
;MVVPSVSPQRPLVWPEAIQAIRSAVLPANDIYIVGGAVRDAYLHRPLHDIDLAAPRDGRPIARRIADRLNGAYYPLDPQRGVGRALVQFAGEQLTVDVAQFRGHDLNTDLLLRDFTVNAMAVHLTGDLQAVLDPLGGLDDLQNKLLRECSAESIKNDPVRALRAVRTSAKYGLLIETSTRLHIRQYGPELANVSIERVRDELFQILDADKPSAPIASLLRLGLLDQIFPELPALRGVEQGPPHQYDVLRHTLTTLDHLSTVLHILKPCYNDSLTGNMQFGLLSQALFPNTT
;
A
#
# COMPACT_ATOMS: atom_id res chain seq x y z
N MET A 1 21.20 13.23 -13.46
CA MET A 1 20.25 13.63 -14.52
C MET A 1 19.04 14.26 -13.85
N VAL A 2 18.61 15.45 -14.28
CA VAL A 2 17.41 16.09 -13.69
C VAL A 2 16.18 15.34 -14.20
N VAL A 3 15.36 14.81 -13.30
CA VAL A 3 14.09 14.18 -13.67
C VAL A 3 13.16 15.27 -14.21
N PRO A 4 12.64 15.16 -15.44
CA PRO A 4 11.74 16.16 -15.99
C PRO A 4 10.44 16.18 -15.18
N SER A 5 9.94 17.38 -14.88
CA SER A 5 8.62 17.55 -14.25
C SER A 5 7.53 17.52 -15.33
N VAL A 6 6.44 16.86 -15.03
CA VAL A 6 5.25 16.77 -15.88
C VAL A 6 4.09 17.47 -15.15
N SER A 7 3.33 18.28 -15.89
CA SER A 7 2.08 18.85 -15.38
C SER A 7 0.97 17.81 -15.52
N PRO A 8 0.32 17.40 -14.41
CA PRO A 8 -0.75 16.42 -14.48
C PRO A 8 -1.98 17.02 -15.21
N GLN A 9 -2.77 16.19 -15.90
CA GLN A 9 -3.97 16.64 -16.62
C GLN A 9 -5.06 17.21 -15.71
N ARG A 10 -5.05 16.85 -14.43
CA ARG A 10 -5.88 17.41 -13.37
C ARG A 10 -5.02 17.80 -12.19
N PRO A 11 -5.39 18.86 -11.42
CA PRO A 11 -4.59 19.31 -10.30
C PRO A 11 -4.50 18.25 -9.20
N LEU A 12 -3.35 18.18 -8.55
CA LEU A 12 -3.17 17.42 -7.33
C LEU A 12 -3.92 18.09 -6.18
N VAL A 13 -4.65 17.30 -5.40
CA VAL A 13 -5.35 17.78 -4.19
C VAL A 13 -4.57 17.33 -2.96
N TRP A 14 -4.04 18.29 -2.23
CA TRP A 14 -3.26 18.06 -1.03
C TRP A 14 -4.04 18.47 0.22
N PRO A 15 -3.92 17.72 1.33
CA PRO A 15 -4.46 18.17 2.61
C PRO A 15 -3.72 19.44 3.09
N GLU A 16 -4.39 20.30 3.84
CA GLU A 16 -3.79 21.51 4.40
C GLU A 16 -2.54 21.22 5.24
N ALA A 17 -2.48 20.06 5.87
CA ALA A 17 -1.33 19.58 6.61
C ALA A 17 -0.01 19.62 5.82
N ILE A 18 -0.05 19.51 4.47
CA ILE A 18 1.16 19.61 3.64
C ILE A 18 1.84 20.97 3.80
N GLN A 19 1.09 22.08 3.96
CA GLN A 19 1.67 23.39 4.19
C GLN A 19 2.33 23.48 5.57
N ALA A 20 1.74 22.85 6.59
CA ALA A 20 2.34 22.79 7.92
C ALA A 20 3.63 21.95 7.92
N ILE A 21 3.63 20.79 7.25
CA ILE A 21 4.82 19.93 7.07
C ILE A 21 5.90 20.68 6.30
N ARG A 22 5.54 21.37 5.20
CA ARG A 22 6.45 22.21 4.41
C ARG A 22 7.15 23.26 5.29
N SER A 23 6.39 23.94 6.11
CA SER A 23 6.92 24.95 7.04
C SER A 23 7.82 24.32 8.12
N ALA A 24 7.49 23.13 8.58
CA ALA A 24 8.26 22.41 9.58
C ALA A 24 9.64 21.96 9.09
N VAL A 25 9.80 21.63 7.79
CA VAL A 25 11.06 21.14 7.24
C VAL A 25 12.03 22.24 6.83
N LEU A 26 11.56 23.48 6.63
CA LEU A 26 12.45 24.58 6.20
C LEU A 26 13.59 24.83 7.21
N PRO A 27 14.81 25.17 6.73
CA PRO A 27 15.22 25.48 5.34
C PRO A 27 15.72 24.28 4.51
N ALA A 28 15.36 23.03 4.85
CA ALA A 28 15.76 21.88 4.06
C ALA A 28 15.09 21.92 2.67
N ASN A 29 15.88 21.77 1.61
CA ASN A 29 15.40 21.95 0.23
C ASN A 29 15.17 20.63 -0.48
N ASP A 30 15.89 19.60 -0.35
CA ASP A 30 15.81 18.38 -1.18
C ASP A 30 14.90 17.30 -0.55
N ILE A 31 13.66 17.67 -0.20
CA ILE A 31 12.68 16.75 0.34
C ILE A 31 11.53 16.59 -0.66
N TYR A 32 11.13 15.37 -0.92
CA TYR A 32 10.10 15.03 -1.89
C TYR A 32 8.97 14.25 -1.23
N ILE A 33 7.73 14.61 -1.55
CA ILE A 33 6.57 13.75 -1.32
C ILE A 33 6.64 12.65 -2.38
N VAL A 34 6.50 11.39 -1.99
CA VAL A 34 6.70 10.25 -2.89
C VAL A 34 5.64 9.18 -2.71
N GLY A 35 5.59 8.25 -3.64
CA GLY A 35 4.83 7.02 -3.48
C GLY A 35 3.32 7.20 -3.54
N GLY A 36 2.63 6.49 -2.66
CA GLY A 36 1.18 6.47 -2.59
C GLY A 36 0.55 7.84 -2.36
N ALA A 37 1.22 8.75 -1.67
CA ALA A 37 0.73 10.10 -1.40
C ALA A 37 0.53 10.91 -2.71
N VAL A 38 1.47 10.82 -3.67
CA VAL A 38 1.34 11.51 -4.98
C VAL A 38 0.19 10.91 -5.80
N ARG A 39 0.10 9.57 -5.84
CA ARG A 39 -1.00 8.86 -6.51
C ARG A 39 -2.35 9.27 -5.92
N ASP A 40 -2.49 9.26 -4.59
CA ASP A 40 -3.77 9.51 -3.93
C ASP A 40 -4.15 10.99 -4.03
N ALA A 41 -3.20 11.94 -4.01
CA ALA A 41 -3.43 13.35 -4.34
C ALA A 41 -3.96 13.53 -5.78
N TYR A 42 -3.40 12.79 -6.75
CA TYR A 42 -3.88 12.80 -8.14
C TYR A 42 -5.27 12.17 -8.27
N LEU A 43 -5.57 11.11 -7.50
CA LEU A 43 -6.86 10.44 -7.49
C LEU A 43 -7.91 11.16 -6.62
N HIS A 44 -7.57 12.26 -5.99
CA HIS A 44 -8.41 13.02 -5.05
C HIS A 44 -8.94 12.15 -3.91
N ARG A 45 -8.08 11.26 -3.39
CA ARG A 45 -8.38 10.40 -2.25
C ARG A 45 -7.86 11.01 -0.95
N PRO A 46 -8.49 10.73 0.19
CA PRO A 46 -7.96 11.15 1.49
C PRO A 46 -6.53 10.64 1.71
N LEU A 47 -5.68 11.47 2.30
CA LEU A 47 -4.29 11.20 2.61
C LEU A 47 -4.10 11.21 4.12
N HIS A 48 -3.90 10.03 4.70
CA HIS A 48 -3.57 9.86 6.13
C HIS A 48 -2.11 9.47 6.33
N ASP A 49 -1.48 8.90 5.29
CA ASP A 49 -0.08 8.50 5.26
C ASP A 49 0.66 9.32 4.21
N ILE A 50 1.70 10.03 4.61
CA ILE A 50 2.53 10.88 3.76
C ILE A 50 3.95 10.35 3.80
N ASP A 51 4.39 9.78 2.68
CA ASP A 51 5.76 9.33 2.49
C ASP A 51 6.63 10.47 1.96
N LEU A 52 7.69 10.78 2.67
CA LEU A 52 8.73 11.72 2.25
C LEU A 52 10.04 10.97 1.97
N ALA A 53 10.77 11.43 0.95
CA ALA A 53 12.10 10.94 0.64
C ALA A 53 13.11 12.09 0.63
N ALA A 54 14.31 11.84 1.15
CA ALA A 54 15.38 12.82 1.27
C ALA A 54 16.74 12.20 0.89
N PRO A 55 17.74 13.00 0.46
CA PRO A 55 19.08 12.50 0.12
C PRO A 55 19.89 12.06 1.34
N ARG A 56 19.42 12.36 2.55
CA ARG A 56 20.09 12.08 3.82
C ARG A 56 19.13 11.36 4.76
N ASP A 57 19.68 10.90 5.90
CA ASP A 57 18.90 10.30 6.98
C ASP A 57 17.62 11.07 7.26
N GLY A 58 16.47 10.41 7.10
CA GLY A 58 15.15 11.00 7.29
C GLY A 58 14.75 11.18 8.75
N ARG A 59 15.40 10.49 9.69
CA ARG A 59 15.06 10.51 11.12
C ARG A 59 15.11 11.91 11.75
N PRO A 60 16.16 12.74 11.51
CA PRO A 60 16.17 14.12 12.01
C PRO A 60 15.06 14.99 11.42
N ILE A 61 14.67 14.72 10.15
CA ILE A 61 13.58 15.45 9.49
C ILE A 61 12.24 15.05 10.11
N ALA A 62 11.97 13.74 10.28
CA ALA A 62 10.76 13.23 10.93
C ALA A 62 10.63 13.75 12.37
N ARG A 63 11.74 13.76 13.14
CA ARG A 63 11.75 14.36 14.50
C ARG A 63 11.38 15.82 14.46
N ARG A 64 11.97 16.62 13.55
CA ARG A 64 11.65 18.04 13.40
C ARG A 64 10.18 18.29 13.06
N ILE A 65 9.59 17.44 12.18
CA ILE A 65 8.16 17.53 11.86
C ILE A 65 7.33 17.26 13.12
N ALA A 66 7.63 16.20 13.87
CA ALA A 66 6.94 15.88 15.11
C ALA A 66 7.04 17.03 16.13
N ASP A 67 8.25 17.54 16.38
CA ASP A 67 8.49 18.63 17.34
C ASP A 67 7.74 19.92 16.95
N ARG A 68 7.74 20.27 15.65
CA ARG A 68 7.08 21.50 15.14
C ARG A 68 5.55 21.42 15.11
N LEU A 69 5.02 20.21 14.96
CA LEU A 69 3.57 19.97 14.88
C LEU A 69 3.01 19.33 16.15
N ASN A 70 3.76 19.37 17.26
CA ASN A 70 3.37 18.80 18.56
C ASN A 70 2.92 17.34 18.48
N GLY A 71 3.62 16.55 17.65
CA GLY A 71 3.36 15.13 17.42
C GLY A 71 4.37 14.22 18.13
N ALA A 72 4.23 12.92 17.91
CA ALA A 72 5.14 11.90 18.40
C ALA A 72 6.12 11.45 17.31
N TYR A 73 7.38 11.18 17.70
CA TYR A 73 8.42 10.69 16.80
C TYR A 73 8.80 9.25 17.14
N TYR A 74 9.00 8.42 16.10
CA TYR A 74 9.47 7.04 16.21
C TYR A 74 10.57 6.75 15.16
N PRO A 75 11.73 6.19 15.55
CA PRO A 75 12.68 5.64 14.60
C PRO A 75 12.15 4.28 14.10
N LEU A 76 11.83 4.16 12.80
CA LEU A 76 11.30 2.92 12.22
C LEU A 76 12.43 1.97 11.79
N ASP A 77 13.37 2.47 11.01
CA ASP A 77 14.50 1.69 10.51
C ASP A 77 15.77 2.55 10.60
N PRO A 78 16.56 2.37 11.68
CA PRO A 78 17.79 3.13 11.85
C PRO A 78 18.84 2.85 10.77
N GLN A 79 18.86 1.64 10.21
CA GLN A 79 19.84 1.25 9.19
C GLN A 79 19.53 1.91 7.84
N ARG A 80 18.26 2.08 7.53
CA ARG A 80 17.78 2.74 6.31
C ARG A 80 17.49 4.23 6.48
N GLY A 81 17.78 4.81 7.64
CA GLY A 81 17.52 6.21 7.91
C GLY A 81 16.03 6.57 7.80
N VAL A 82 15.12 5.71 8.33
CA VAL A 82 13.67 5.93 8.31
C VAL A 82 13.16 6.36 9.66
N GLY A 83 12.46 7.50 9.70
CA GLY A 83 11.76 8.01 10.88
C GLY A 83 10.29 8.30 10.57
N ARG A 84 9.44 8.13 11.59
CA ARG A 84 8.01 8.43 11.56
C ARG A 84 7.66 9.57 12.49
N ALA A 85 6.85 10.49 12.01
CA ALA A 85 6.14 11.46 12.84
C ALA A 85 4.64 11.13 12.80
N LEU A 86 4.01 11.04 13.98
CA LEU A 86 2.56 10.97 14.13
C LEU A 86 2.08 12.34 14.59
N VAL A 87 1.28 13.02 13.78
CA VAL A 87 0.81 14.37 14.05
C VAL A 87 -0.71 14.44 14.00
N GLN A 88 -1.29 15.32 14.81
CA GLN A 88 -2.71 15.65 14.76
C GLN A 88 -2.86 16.95 13.96
N PHE A 89 -3.70 16.93 12.94
CA PHE A 89 -4.00 18.12 12.14
C PHE A 89 -5.50 18.20 11.85
N ALA A 90 -6.14 19.29 12.21
CA ALA A 90 -7.58 19.50 12.05
C ALA A 90 -8.46 18.37 12.62
N GLY A 91 -8.02 17.71 13.70
CA GLY A 91 -8.74 16.60 14.33
C GLY A 91 -8.45 15.22 13.71
N GLU A 92 -7.67 15.14 12.64
CA GLU A 92 -7.27 13.90 12.00
C GLU A 92 -5.83 13.53 12.37
N GLN A 93 -5.58 12.23 12.54
CA GLN A 93 -4.23 11.71 12.74
C GLN A 93 -3.57 11.48 11.39
N LEU A 94 -2.38 12.05 11.22
CA LEU A 94 -1.54 11.88 10.04
C LEU A 94 -0.25 11.16 10.43
N THR A 95 0.14 10.20 9.59
CA THR A 95 1.44 9.53 9.64
C THR A 95 2.35 10.16 8.60
N VAL A 96 3.51 10.64 9.00
CA VAL A 96 4.53 11.17 8.09
C VAL A 96 5.79 10.33 8.21
N ASP A 97 6.08 9.54 7.20
CA ASP A 97 7.29 8.72 7.12
C ASP A 97 8.34 9.45 6.29
N VAL A 98 9.53 9.58 6.83
CA VAL A 98 10.66 10.20 6.12
C VAL A 98 11.77 9.17 5.98
N ALA A 99 12.08 8.80 4.73
CA ALA A 99 13.11 7.83 4.40
C ALA A 99 14.28 8.49 3.66
N GLN A 100 15.48 7.96 3.87
CA GLN A 100 16.58 8.25 2.97
C GLN A 100 16.36 7.60 1.62
N PHE A 101 16.83 8.21 0.52
CA PHE A 101 16.80 7.60 -0.81
C PHE A 101 17.41 6.20 -0.79
N ARG A 102 16.82 5.26 -1.50
CA ARG A 102 17.31 3.88 -1.66
C ARG A 102 18.55 3.79 -2.54
N GLY A 103 18.89 4.85 -3.24
CA GLY A 103 20.07 4.96 -4.11
C GLY A 103 20.78 6.30 -3.89
N HIS A 104 21.58 6.68 -4.84
CA HIS A 104 22.37 7.90 -4.75
C HIS A 104 21.58 9.18 -5.10
N ASP A 105 20.44 9.04 -5.75
CA ASP A 105 19.57 10.15 -6.14
C ASP A 105 18.08 9.75 -6.15
N LEU A 106 17.21 10.73 -6.33
CA LEU A 106 15.75 10.53 -6.39
C LEU A 106 15.35 9.60 -7.54
N ASN A 107 15.98 9.72 -8.71
CA ASN A 107 15.63 8.89 -9.86
C ASN A 107 15.86 7.40 -9.55
N THR A 108 16.99 7.09 -8.94
CA THR A 108 17.30 5.73 -8.50
C THR A 108 16.31 5.24 -7.42
N ASP A 109 15.93 6.12 -6.46
CA ASP A 109 14.90 5.76 -5.47
C ASP A 109 13.57 5.38 -6.13
N LEU A 110 13.13 6.16 -7.13
CA LEU A 110 11.87 5.91 -7.84
C LEU A 110 11.94 4.61 -8.66
N LEU A 111 13.06 4.33 -9.35
CA LEU A 111 13.28 3.08 -10.08
C LEU A 111 13.26 1.82 -9.21
N LEU A 112 13.69 1.93 -7.95
CA LEU A 112 13.71 0.82 -6.98
C LEU A 112 12.38 0.56 -6.29
N ARG A 113 11.33 1.34 -6.60
CA ARG A 113 9.98 1.14 -6.06
C ARG A 113 9.29 -0.05 -6.72
N ASP A 114 8.10 -0.36 -6.21
CA ASP A 114 7.31 -1.50 -6.68
C ASP A 114 6.66 -1.26 -8.04
N PHE A 115 5.80 -0.24 -8.13
CA PHE A 115 4.98 0.04 -9.33
C PHE A 115 5.13 1.50 -9.75
N THR A 116 5.01 1.75 -11.06
CA THR A 116 5.12 3.08 -11.66
C THR A 116 4.17 4.09 -11.02
N VAL A 117 2.94 3.67 -10.72
CA VAL A 117 1.92 4.48 -10.03
C VAL A 117 2.31 4.90 -8.60
N ASN A 118 3.33 4.28 -8.02
CA ASN A 118 3.93 4.59 -6.72
C ASN A 118 5.34 5.17 -6.86
N ALA A 119 5.83 5.37 -8.10
CA ALA A 119 7.18 5.84 -8.40
C ALA A 119 7.19 7.28 -8.94
N MET A 120 6.29 8.09 -8.39
CA MET A 120 6.19 9.52 -8.66
C MET A 120 6.65 10.31 -7.45
N ALA A 121 7.12 11.53 -7.69
CA ALA A 121 7.53 12.45 -6.63
C ALA A 121 7.06 13.88 -6.89
N VAL A 122 6.89 14.65 -5.82
CA VAL A 122 6.63 16.10 -5.86
C VAL A 122 7.59 16.78 -4.88
N HIS A 123 8.27 17.83 -5.33
CA HIS A 123 9.18 18.57 -4.47
C HIS A 123 8.40 19.31 -3.37
N LEU A 124 8.61 18.94 -2.11
CA LEU A 124 7.80 19.45 -0.98
C LEU A 124 7.85 20.97 -0.83
N THR A 125 9.01 21.61 -1.07
CA THR A 125 9.20 23.05 -0.96
C THR A 125 9.10 23.80 -2.29
N GLY A 126 8.86 23.08 -3.40
CA GLY A 126 8.69 23.62 -4.75
C GLY A 126 7.23 23.83 -5.13
N ASP A 127 6.96 23.70 -6.43
CA ASP A 127 5.60 23.67 -6.98
C ASP A 127 4.94 22.33 -6.66
N LEU A 128 3.90 22.34 -5.84
CA LEU A 128 3.15 21.14 -5.46
C LEU A 128 2.31 20.54 -6.60
N GLN A 129 2.24 21.20 -7.76
CA GLN A 129 1.59 20.67 -8.97
C GLN A 129 2.57 20.06 -9.98
N ALA A 130 3.88 20.24 -9.80
CA ALA A 130 4.91 19.70 -10.67
C ALA A 130 5.28 18.27 -10.24
N VAL A 131 4.86 17.27 -11.01
CA VAL A 131 5.14 15.85 -10.72
C VAL A 131 6.42 15.41 -11.43
N LEU A 132 7.33 14.84 -10.68
CA LEU A 132 8.51 14.14 -11.20
C LEU A 132 8.12 12.67 -11.45
N ASP A 133 7.99 12.30 -12.72
CA ASP A 133 7.46 11.00 -13.13
C ASP A 133 8.34 10.35 -14.21
N PRO A 134 9.49 9.79 -13.81
CA PRO A 134 10.44 9.22 -14.78
C PRO A 134 9.95 7.93 -15.44
N LEU A 135 8.92 7.29 -14.89
CA LEU A 135 8.44 5.97 -15.33
C LEU A 135 7.05 6.00 -15.98
N GLY A 136 6.41 7.17 -16.08
CA GLY A 136 5.08 7.30 -16.67
C GLY A 136 3.94 6.79 -15.78
N GLY A 137 4.08 6.95 -14.46
CA GLY A 137 3.06 6.53 -13.50
C GLY A 137 1.74 7.29 -13.63
N LEU A 138 1.76 8.57 -14.04
CA LEU A 138 0.55 9.34 -14.33
C LEU A 138 -0.22 8.75 -15.52
N ASP A 139 0.49 8.40 -16.60
CA ASP A 139 -0.11 7.79 -17.78
C ASP A 139 -0.69 6.41 -17.44
N ASP A 140 0.02 5.62 -16.64
CA ASP A 140 -0.48 4.33 -16.16
C ASP A 140 -1.76 4.48 -15.32
N LEU A 141 -1.84 5.49 -14.45
CA LEU A 141 -3.07 5.78 -13.68
C LEU A 141 -4.24 6.15 -14.58
N GLN A 142 -4.01 6.97 -15.62
CA GLN A 142 -5.04 7.37 -16.58
C GLN A 142 -5.55 6.17 -17.38
N ASN A 143 -4.64 5.29 -17.79
CA ASN A 143 -4.94 4.07 -18.54
C ASN A 143 -5.39 2.91 -17.65
N LYS A 144 -5.51 3.14 -16.33
CA LYS A 144 -5.84 2.11 -15.32
C LYS A 144 -4.93 0.90 -15.39
N LEU A 145 -3.64 1.12 -15.59
CA LEU A 145 -2.61 0.07 -15.63
C LEU A 145 -1.82 0.03 -14.32
N LEU A 146 -1.44 -1.16 -13.92
CA LEU A 146 -0.47 -1.42 -12.85
C LEU A 146 0.75 -2.10 -13.44
N ARG A 147 1.82 -1.36 -13.58
CA ARG A 147 3.10 -1.80 -14.14
C ARG A 147 4.20 -1.73 -13.10
N GLU A 148 5.05 -2.74 -13.03
CA GLU A 148 6.24 -2.72 -12.19
C GLU A 148 7.27 -1.68 -12.68
N CYS A 149 8.08 -1.15 -11.75
CA CYS A 149 9.08 -0.13 -12.09
C CYS A 149 10.23 -0.70 -12.92
N SER A 150 10.54 -1.97 -12.80
CA SER A 150 11.58 -2.69 -13.54
C SER A 150 11.31 -4.19 -13.53
N ALA A 151 11.86 -4.92 -14.51
CA ALA A 151 11.76 -6.38 -14.61
C ALA A 151 12.31 -7.11 -13.37
N GLU A 152 13.20 -6.48 -12.61
CA GLU A 152 13.77 -7.01 -11.38
C GLU A 152 12.93 -6.68 -10.13
N SER A 153 11.88 -5.85 -10.27
CA SER A 153 11.10 -5.35 -9.13
C SER A 153 10.52 -6.48 -8.29
N ILE A 154 9.78 -7.40 -8.89
CA ILE A 154 9.13 -8.53 -8.20
C ILE A 154 10.17 -9.58 -7.80
N LYS A 155 11.17 -9.85 -8.63
CA LYS A 155 12.27 -10.76 -8.33
C LYS A 155 13.05 -10.37 -7.08
N ASN A 156 13.37 -9.06 -6.94
CA ASN A 156 14.11 -8.55 -5.79
C ASN A 156 13.30 -8.52 -4.49
N ASP A 157 11.96 -8.49 -4.60
CA ASP A 157 11.07 -8.52 -3.44
C ASP A 157 9.74 -9.21 -3.82
N PRO A 158 9.64 -10.55 -3.67
CA PRO A 158 8.48 -11.32 -4.10
C PRO A 158 7.15 -10.92 -3.44
N VAL A 159 7.18 -10.29 -2.25
CA VAL A 159 5.95 -9.78 -1.61
C VAL A 159 5.23 -8.74 -2.48
N ARG A 160 5.92 -8.12 -3.42
CA ARG A 160 5.34 -7.20 -4.41
C ARG A 160 4.31 -7.88 -5.31
N ALA A 161 4.36 -9.21 -5.46
CA ALA A 161 3.33 -9.96 -6.16
C ALA A 161 1.96 -9.86 -5.44
N LEU A 162 1.93 -9.98 -4.11
CA LEU A 162 0.72 -9.77 -3.30
C LEU A 162 0.28 -8.31 -3.34
N ARG A 163 1.24 -7.41 -3.21
CA ARG A 163 1.01 -5.97 -3.29
C ARG A 163 0.42 -5.53 -4.65
N ALA A 164 0.80 -6.20 -5.75
CA ALA A 164 0.20 -5.98 -7.07
C ALA A 164 -1.30 -6.29 -7.05
N VAL A 165 -1.69 -7.44 -6.50
CA VAL A 165 -3.10 -7.84 -6.42
C VAL A 165 -3.88 -6.87 -5.53
N ARG A 166 -3.34 -6.50 -4.37
CA ARG A 166 -3.95 -5.52 -3.48
C ARG A 166 -4.14 -4.16 -4.14
N THR A 167 -3.09 -3.63 -4.77
CA THR A 167 -3.11 -2.33 -5.44
C THR A 167 -4.07 -2.34 -6.63
N SER A 168 -4.05 -3.40 -7.44
CA SER A 168 -4.98 -3.61 -8.54
C SER A 168 -6.44 -3.57 -8.06
N ALA A 169 -6.76 -4.29 -7.00
CA ALA A 169 -8.12 -4.33 -6.43
C ALA A 169 -8.53 -2.98 -5.83
N LYS A 170 -7.65 -2.36 -5.03
CA LYS A 170 -7.94 -1.10 -4.32
C LYS A 170 -8.19 0.08 -5.28
N TYR A 171 -7.49 0.13 -6.40
CA TYR A 171 -7.53 1.26 -7.34
C TYR A 171 -8.22 0.94 -8.68
N GLY A 172 -8.70 -0.30 -8.86
CA GLY A 172 -9.32 -0.73 -10.11
C GLY A 172 -8.35 -0.72 -11.30
N LEU A 173 -7.08 -1.06 -11.06
CA LEU A 173 -6.04 -1.07 -12.08
C LEU A 173 -5.86 -2.48 -12.66
N LEU A 174 -5.67 -2.58 -13.97
CA LEU A 174 -5.33 -3.83 -14.64
C LEU A 174 -3.83 -4.08 -14.52
N ILE A 175 -3.44 -5.22 -13.96
CA ILE A 175 -2.03 -5.61 -13.92
C ILE A 175 -1.55 -5.84 -15.36
N GLU A 176 -0.51 -5.14 -15.76
CA GLU A 176 0.08 -5.16 -17.09
C GLU A 176 0.62 -6.56 -17.41
N THR A 177 0.69 -6.93 -18.71
CA THR A 177 0.98 -8.30 -19.13
C THR A 177 2.37 -8.78 -18.73
N SER A 178 3.42 -7.96 -18.88
CA SER A 178 4.78 -8.33 -18.45
C SER A 178 4.86 -8.47 -16.94
N THR A 179 4.25 -7.55 -16.20
CA THR A 179 4.13 -7.61 -14.73
C THR A 179 3.44 -8.90 -14.27
N ARG A 180 2.36 -9.33 -14.95
CA ARG A 180 1.70 -10.63 -14.65
C ARG A 180 2.61 -11.83 -14.91
N LEU A 181 3.41 -11.78 -15.97
CA LEU A 181 4.38 -12.85 -16.26
C LEU A 181 5.43 -12.94 -15.16
N HIS A 182 6.00 -11.81 -14.72
CA HIS A 182 6.97 -11.78 -13.64
C HIS A 182 6.36 -12.20 -12.29
N ILE A 183 5.10 -11.82 -12.00
CA ILE A 183 4.37 -12.33 -10.83
C ILE A 183 4.31 -13.87 -10.84
N ARG A 184 3.95 -14.48 -11.96
CA ARG A 184 3.89 -15.95 -12.06
C ARG A 184 5.27 -16.60 -11.97
N GLN A 185 6.27 -15.97 -12.57
CA GLN A 185 7.64 -16.48 -12.58
C GLN A 185 8.27 -16.46 -11.19
N TYR A 186 8.11 -15.36 -10.44
CA TYR A 186 8.75 -15.15 -9.15
C TYR A 186 7.80 -15.35 -7.96
N GLY A 187 6.52 -15.63 -8.20
CA GLY A 187 5.54 -15.94 -7.15
C GLY A 187 5.96 -17.10 -6.24
N PRO A 188 6.57 -18.19 -6.74
CA PRO A 188 7.07 -19.26 -5.89
C PRO A 188 8.10 -18.80 -4.83
N GLU A 189 8.84 -17.73 -5.09
CA GLU A 189 9.79 -17.16 -4.14
C GLU A 189 9.13 -16.51 -2.91
N LEU A 190 7.78 -16.39 -2.87
CA LEU A 190 7.04 -16.01 -1.67
C LEU A 190 7.32 -16.93 -0.48
N ALA A 191 7.65 -18.19 -0.74
CA ALA A 191 8.05 -19.13 0.30
C ALA A 191 9.31 -18.68 1.09
N ASN A 192 10.15 -17.81 0.49
CA ASN A 192 11.36 -17.26 1.10
C ASN A 192 11.14 -15.90 1.77
N VAL A 193 9.94 -15.34 1.68
CA VAL A 193 9.58 -14.07 2.35
C VAL A 193 9.14 -14.36 3.78
N SER A 194 9.47 -13.45 4.72
CA SER A 194 9.01 -13.62 6.11
C SER A 194 7.48 -13.68 6.18
N ILE A 195 6.98 -14.59 7.01
CA ILE A 195 5.54 -14.85 7.13
C ILE A 195 4.75 -13.61 7.57
N GLU A 196 5.37 -12.74 8.36
CA GLU A 196 4.75 -11.50 8.83
C GLU A 196 4.45 -10.57 7.66
N ARG A 197 5.37 -10.42 6.70
CA ARG A 197 5.16 -9.58 5.52
C ARG A 197 4.07 -10.14 4.60
N VAL A 198 4.05 -11.45 4.41
CA VAL A 198 3.02 -12.15 3.63
C VAL A 198 1.64 -11.97 4.30
N ARG A 199 1.56 -12.22 5.61
CA ARG A 199 0.36 -12.03 6.42
C ARG A 199 -0.19 -10.61 6.33
N ASP A 200 0.68 -9.60 6.49
CA ASP A 200 0.28 -8.20 6.51
C ASP A 200 -0.32 -7.74 5.16
N GLU A 201 0.26 -8.18 4.04
CA GLU A 201 -0.31 -7.92 2.71
C GLU A 201 -1.63 -8.70 2.51
N LEU A 202 -1.70 -9.94 2.97
CA LEU A 202 -2.92 -10.75 2.87
C LEU A 202 -4.08 -10.14 3.67
N PHE A 203 -3.82 -9.64 4.89
CA PHE A 203 -4.85 -8.96 5.68
C PHE A 203 -5.38 -7.70 4.99
N GLN A 204 -4.49 -6.92 4.35
CA GLN A 204 -4.92 -5.77 3.56
C GLN A 204 -5.72 -6.16 2.29
N ILE A 205 -5.47 -7.35 1.74
CA ILE A 205 -6.27 -7.91 0.63
C ILE A 205 -7.66 -8.31 1.13
N LEU A 206 -7.73 -8.94 2.30
CA LEU A 206 -8.98 -9.39 2.93
C LEU A 206 -9.85 -8.22 3.44
N ASP A 207 -9.26 -7.07 3.76
CA ASP A 207 -9.97 -5.85 4.17
C ASP A 207 -10.66 -5.11 2.99
N ALA A 208 -10.63 -5.67 1.80
CA ALA A 208 -11.37 -5.13 0.66
C ALA A 208 -12.88 -5.32 0.81
N ASP A 209 -13.69 -4.42 0.25
CA ASP A 209 -15.17 -4.52 0.28
C ASP A 209 -15.67 -5.85 -0.31
N LYS A 210 -14.99 -6.36 -1.33
CA LYS A 210 -15.25 -7.66 -1.97
C LYS A 210 -13.96 -8.46 -2.07
N PRO A 211 -13.57 -9.14 -0.99
CA PRO A 211 -12.29 -9.85 -0.94
C PRO A 211 -12.22 -11.09 -1.85
N SER A 212 -13.35 -11.63 -2.31
CA SER A 212 -13.36 -12.75 -3.25
C SER A 212 -12.64 -12.45 -4.55
N ALA A 213 -12.77 -11.22 -5.06
CA ALA A 213 -12.16 -10.83 -6.34
C ALA A 213 -10.61 -10.82 -6.30
N PRO A 214 -9.96 -10.16 -5.32
CA PRO A 214 -8.50 -10.25 -5.20
C PRO A 214 -8.04 -11.67 -4.82
N ILE A 215 -8.76 -12.44 -3.99
CA ILE A 215 -8.42 -13.84 -3.72
C ILE A 215 -8.48 -14.69 -4.99
N ALA A 216 -9.52 -14.53 -5.82
CA ALA A 216 -9.58 -15.19 -7.13
C ALA A 216 -8.43 -14.75 -8.07
N SER A 217 -7.92 -13.54 -7.91
CA SER A 217 -6.74 -13.08 -8.66
C SER A 217 -5.46 -13.74 -8.17
N LEU A 218 -5.28 -13.90 -6.86
CA LEU A 218 -4.18 -14.68 -6.29
C LEU A 218 -4.18 -16.12 -6.79
N LEU A 219 -5.37 -16.77 -6.85
CA LEU A 219 -5.55 -18.11 -7.43
C LEU A 219 -5.11 -18.17 -8.90
N ARG A 220 -5.58 -17.23 -9.73
CA ARG A 220 -5.23 -17.19 -11.16
C ARG A 220 -3.75 -16.95 -11.43
N LEU A 221 -3.08 -16.27 -10.50
CA LEU A 221 -1.64 -15.98 -10.59
C LEU A 221 -0.77 -17.08 -9.98
N GLY A 222 -1.35 -18.08 -9.31
CA GLY A 222 -0.63 -19.18 -8.67
C GLY A 222 0.02 -18.77 -7.34
N LEU A 223 -0.40 -17.66 -6.75
CA LEU A 223 0.19 -17.15 -5.50
C LEU A 223 -0.36 -17.85 -4.27
N LEU A 224 -1.62 -18.33 -4.32
CA LEU A 224 -2.22 -19.06 -3.20
C LEU A 224 -1.61 -20.45 -2.99
N ASP A 225 -1.04 -21.06 -4.03
CA ASP A 225 -0.33 -22.34 -3.92
C ASP A 225 0.83 -22.29 -2.91
N GLN A 226 1.41 -21.09 -2.72
CA GLN A 226 2.52 -20.83 -1.78
C GLN A 226 2.06 -20.42 -0.38
N ILE A 227 0.82 -19.94 -0.22
CA ILE A 227 0.32 -19.38 1.03
C ILE A 227 -0.68 -20.33 1.69
N PHE A 228 -1.65 -20.84 0.92
CA PHE A 228 -2.73 -21.74 1.34
C PHE A 228 -2.98 -22.79 0.27
N PRO A 229 -2.12 -23.81 0.12
CA PRO A 229 -2.24 -24.83 -0.92
C PRO A 229 -3.56 -25.60 -0.85
N GLU A 230 -4.23 -25.61 0.30
CA GLU A 230 -5.54 -26.23 0.48
C GLU A 230 -6.66 -25.53 -0.30
N LEU A 231 -6.56 -24.19 -0.50
CA LEU A 231 -7.60 -23.44 -1.19
C LEU A 231 -7.71 -23.79 -2.69
N PRO A 232 -6.63 -23.84 -3.47
CA PRO A 232 -6.69 -24.31 -4.86
C PRO A 232 -7.23 -25.74 -4.99
N ALA A 233 -6.96 -26.61 -4.02
CA ALA A 233 -7.45 -27.99 -3.99
C ALA A 233 -8.98 -28.11 -3.86
N LEU A 234 -9.66 -27.06 -3.37
CA LEU A 234 -11.13 -27.02 -3.27
C LEU A 234 -11.84 -26.82 -4.63
N ARG A 235 -11.09 -26.50 -5.69
CA ARG A 235 -11.66 -26.30 -7.02
C ARG A 235 -12.24 -27.60 -7.57
N GLY A 236 -13.51 -27.56 -8.02
CA GLY A 236 -14.19 -28.73 -8.59
C GLY A 236 -14.60 -29.79 -7.56
N VAL A 237 -14.40 -29.55 -6.26
CA VAL A 237 -14.94 -30.40 -5.21
C VAL A 237 -16.42 -30.12 -5.08
N GLU A 238 -17.25 -31.06 -5.52
CA GLU A 238 -18.71 -30.95 -5.47
C GLU A 238 -19.24 -31.35 -4.10
N GLN A 239 -20.28 -30.64 -3.66
CA GLN A 239 -21.09 -31.00 -2.50
C GLN A 239 -22.50 -31.31 -3.01
N GLY A 240 -23.11 -32.36 -2.48
CA GLY A 240 -24.50 -32.70 -2.82
C GLY A 240 -25.49 -31.60 -2.40
N PRO A 241 -26.78 -31.73 -2.83
CA PRO A 241 -27.82 -30.79 -2.42
C PRO A 241 -27.84 -30.55 -0.89
N PRO A 242 -28.04 -29.30 -0.43
CA PRO A 242 -28.57 -28.14 -1.15
C PRO A 242 -27.52 -27.22 -1.81
N HIS A 243 -26.24 -27.62 -1.87
CA HIS A 243 -25.17 -26.79 -2.40
C HIS A 243 -25.27 -26.70 -3.94
N GLN A 244 -25.11 -25.48 -4.48
CA GLN A 244 -25.21 -25.18 -5.92
C GLN A 244 -23.84 -24.93 -6.56
N TYR A 245 -22.80 -24.73 -5.76
CA TYR A 245 -21.45 -24.40 -6.17
C TYR A 245 -20.45 -25.44 -5.66
N ASP A 246 -19.31 -25.56 -6.32
CA ASP A 246 -18.16 -26.24 -5.74
C ASP A 246 -17.68 -25.56 -4.45
N VAL A 247 -16.89 -26.27 -3.65
CA VAL A 247 -16.45 -25.78 -2.34
C VAL A 247 -15.69 -24.48 -2.45
N LEU A 248 -14.82 -24.31 -3.45
CA LEU A 248 -14.05 -23.08 -3.64
C LEU A 248 -14.97 -21.88 -3.90
N ARG A 249 -15.89 -22.02 -4.87
CA ARG A 249 -16.82 -20.93 -5.20
C ARG A 249 -17.73 -20.59 -4.02
N HIS A 250 -18.19 -21.61 -3.29
CA HIS A 250 -18.97 -21.41 -2.07
C HIS A 250 -18.16 -20.63 -1.03
N THR A 251 -16.90 -21.01 -0.78
CA THR A 251 -16.00 -20.33 0.16
C THR A 251 -15.79 -18.88 -0.21
N LEU A 252 -15.53 -18.57 -1.50
CA LEU A 252 -15.35 -17.20 -1.96
C LEU A 252 -16.63 -16.36 -1.82
N THR A 253 -17.81 -16.93 -2.09
CA THR A 253 -19.09 -16.25 -1.92
C THR A 253 -19.37 -15.98 -0.44
N THR A 254 -19.07 -16.95 0.43
CA THR A 254 -19.21 -16.79 1.89
C THR A 254 -18.31 -15.68 2.41
N LEU A 255 -17.09 -15.55 1.88
CA LEU A 255 -16.16 -14.48 2.25
C LEU A 255 -16.73 -13.08 1.94
N ASP A 256 -17.38 -12.89 0.77
CA ASP A 256 -18.02 -11.61 0.43
C ASP A 256 -19.20 -11.30 1.35
N HIS A 257 -20.03 -12.32 1.66
CA HIS A 257 -21.13 -12.14 2.62
C HIS A 257 -20.64 -11.80 4.02
N LEU A 258 -19.58 -12.46 4.49
CA LEU A 258 -18.95 -12.16 5.77
C LEU A 258 -18.41 -10.72 5.80
N SER A 259 -17.71 -10.29 4.75
CA SER A 259 -17.24 -8.91 4.63
C SER A 259 -18.39 -7.91 4.73
N THR A 260 -19.49 -8.17 4.03
CA THR A 260 -20.70 -7.32 4.09
C THR A 260 -21.27 -7.23 5.51
N VAL A 261 -21.38 -8.36 6.22
CA VAL A 261 -21.87 -8.39 7.62
C VAL A 261 -20.93 -7.61 8.53
N LEU A 262 -19.62 -7.80 8.40
CA LEU A 262 -18.63 -7.08 9.22
C LEU A 262 -18.69 -5.57 8.97
N HIS A 263 -18.88 -5.12 7.71
CA HIS A 263 -19.06 -3.70 7.41
C HIS A 263 -20.32 -3.09 8.04
N ILE A 264 -21.43 -3.82 8.06
CA ILE A 264 -22.67 -3.38 8.71
C ILE A 264 -22.49 -3.27 10.24
N LEU A 265 -21.73 -4.18 10.84
CA LEU A 265 -21.49 -4.19 12.28
C LEU A 265 -20.41 -3.19 12.75
N LYS A 266 -19.54 -2.72 11.85
CA LYS A 266 -18.44 -1.78 12.16
C LYS A 266 -18.89 -0.50 12.90
N PRO A 267 -20.01 0.17 12.54
CA PRO A 267 -20.50 1.35 13.26
C PRO A 267 -20.86 1.09 14.72
N CYS A 268 -21.32 -0.12 15.04
CA CYS A 268 -21.71 -0.49 16.41
C CYS A 268 -20.51 -0.71 17.35
N TYR A 269 -19.30 -0.86 16.78
CA TYR A 269 -18.07 -1.20 17.54
C TYR A 269 -17.13 -0.01 17.74
N ASN A 270 -17.28 1.07 16.97
CA ASN A 270 -16.30 2.17 16.93
C ASN A 270 -16.40 3.19 18.07
N ASP A 271 -17.38 3.08 18.98
CA ASP A 271 -17.55 4.06 20.07
C ASP A 271 -16.65 3.84 21.30
N SER A 272 -15.78 2.81 21.32
CA SER A 272 -15.01 2.54 22.53
C SER A 272 -13.58 1.97 22.40
N LEU A 273 -13.03 1.71 21.20
CA LEU A 273 -11.71 1.04 21.10
C LEU A 273 -10.82 1.60 19.97
N THR A 274 -9.73 2.24 20.35
CA THR A 274 -8.64 2.69 19.48
C THR A 274 -7.97 1.56 18.70
N GLY A 275 -7.76 1.80 17.47
CA GLY A 275 -7.25 1.13 16.25
C GLY A 275 -6.39 -0.13 16.27
N ASN A 276 -5.81 -0.62 17.35
CA ASN A 276 -4.94 -1.82 17.33
C ASN A 276 -5.53 -3.06 18.04
N MET A 277 -6.68 -2.94 18.70
CA MET A 277 -7.33 -4.07 19.39
C MET A 277 -8.38 -4.81 18.55
N GLN A 278 -8.77 -4.31 17.39
CA GLN A 278 -9.92 -4.83 16.65
C GLN A 278 -9.74 -6.29 16.16
N PHE A 279 -8.54 -6.69 15.75
CA PHE A 279 -8.30 -8.08 15.32
C PHE A 279 -8.16 -9.07 16.48
N GLY A 280 -7.57 -8.66 17.59
CA GLY A 280 -7.42 -9.50 18.78
C GLY A 280 -8.77 -9.88 19.41
N LEU A 281 -9.71 -8.96 19.46
CA LEU A 281 -11.06 -9.19 20.04
C LEU A 281 -11.96 -10.02 19.11
N LEU A 282 -11.87 -9.83 17.77
CA LEU A 282 -12.60 -10.68 16.82
C LEU A 282 -12.09 -12.11 16.84
N SER A 283 -10.77 -12.31 16.97
CA SER A 283 -10.18 -13.63 17.13
C SER A 283 -10.67 -14.31 18.42
N GLN A 284 -10.72 -13.62 19.55
CA GLN A 284 -11.23 -14.16 20.81
C GLN A 284 -12.75 -14.38 20.80
N ALA A 285 -13.51 -13.53 20.12
CA ALA A 285 -14.98 -13.70 20.02
C ALA A 285 -15.40 -14.84 19.08
N LEU A 286 -14.62 -15.07 18.01
CA LEU A 286 -14.88 -16.15 17.04
C LEU A 286 -14.26 -17.49 17.43
N PHE A 287 -13.21 -17.49 18.27
CA PHE A 287 -12.51 -18.69 18.72
C PHE A 287 -12.21 -18.66 20.23
N PRO A 288 -13.22 -18.79 21.08
CA PRO A 288 -13.06 -18.62 22.53
C PRO A 288 -12.20 -19.69 23.24
N ASN A 289 -11.70 -20.70 22.55
CA ASN A 289 -11.05 -21.88 23.14
C ASN A 289 -9.68 -22.24 22.51
N THR A 290 -8.94 -21.31 21.92
CA THR A 290 -7.56 -21.58 21.49
C THR A 290 -6.60 -20.89 22.48
N THR A 291 -6.32 -21.55 23.60
CA THR A 291 -5.14 -21.35 24.45
C THR A 291 -4.09 -22.38 24.09
#